data_740ffa11524977ea5a3c47458a851715
#
_entry.id   740ffa11524977ea5a3c47458a851715
#
_cell.length_a   1.000
_cell.length_b   1.000
_cell.length_c   1.000
_cell.angle_alpha   90.00
_cell.angle_beta   90.00
_cell.angle_gamma   90.00
#
_symmetry.space_group_name_H-M   'P 1'
#
loop_
_entity.id
_entity.type
_entity.pdbx_description
1 polymer ?
#
loop_
_entity_poly.entity_id
_entity_poly.type
_entity_poly.pdbx_seq_one_letter_code
_entity_poly.pdbx_strand_id
1 'polypeptide(L)'
;MNIDNTVTTWRDIADQLTAKQRAMLDEWDTRPRHPDGDEGHRRGLVVVARQMAADNIAEETFATMPKPLGATSVDTWRADGDRPCIRRFTGPRRGLVAVGGKAVTVDILGVQYSDGEIERTISVSAESVDLGSAHVARELVDSLNAAADDLDRLNELDGPTSTGSTS
;
A
#
# COMPACT_ATOMS: atom_id res chain seq x y z
N MET A 1 3.47 -14.80 16.83
CA MET A 1 4.02 -15.82 15.93
C MET A 1 5.47 -16.06 16.32
N ASN A 2 5.82 -17.24 16.86
CA ASN A 2 7.21 -17.56 17.24
C ASN A 2 8.05 -17.62 15.97
N ILE A 3 8.91 -16.64 15.78
CA ILE A 3 9.87 -16.60 14.67
C ILE A 3 10.93 -17.65 15.00
N ASP A 4 10.87 -18.76 14.29
CA ASP A 4 11.81 -19.87 14.41
C ASP A 4 13.22 -19.33 14.15
N ASN A 5 14.06 -19.35 15.19
CA ASN A 5 15.41 -18.78 15.18
C ASN A 5 16.39 -19.66 14.37
N THR A 6 15.89 -20.70 13.68
CA THR A 6 16.68 -21.66 12.88
C THR A 6 16.94 -21.20 11.44
N VAL A 7 16.18 -20.21 10.94
CA VAL A 7 16.36 -19.67 9.58
C VAL A 7 17.60 -18.79 9.52
N THR A 8 18.66 -19.30 8.92
CA THR A 8 19.98 -18.62 8.80
C THR A 8 20.21 -18.03 7.42
N THR A 9 19.51 -18.55 6.40
CA THR A 9 19.58 -18.07 5.02
C THR A 9 18.16 -17.90 4.46
N TRP A 10 17.99 -17.08 3.45
CA TRP A 10 16.69 -16.94 2.78
C TRP A 10 16.28 -18.24 2.04
N ARG A 11 17.25 -19.12 1.73
CA ARG A 11 16.98 -20.41 1.06
C ARG A 11 16.27 -21.41 1.97
N ASP A 12 16.38 -21.23 3.28
CA ASP A 12 15.71 -22.09 4.26
C ASP A 12 14.18 -21.97 4.23
N ILE A 13 13.66 -20.88 3.61
CA ILE A 13 12.23 -20.60 3.42
C ILE A 13 11.85 -20.42 1.95
N ALA A 14 12.67 -20.91 1.04
CA ALA A 14 12.47 -20.72 -0.40
C ALA A 14 11.18 -21.38 -0.94
N ASP A 15 10.69 -22.41 -0.28
CA ASP A 15 9.41 -23.08 -0.57
C ASP A 15 8.18 -22.19 -0.31
N GLN A 16 8.29 -21.19 0.57
CA GLN A 16 7.25 -20.21 0.86
C GLN A 16 7.27 -19.00 -0.09
N LEU A 17 8.23 -18.97 -1.01
CA LEU A 17 8.45 -17.86 -1.94
C LEU A 17 8.01 -18.24 -3.36
N THR A 18 7.47 -17.26 -4.08
CA THR A 18 7.19 -17.42 -5.50
C THR A 18 8.48 -17.55 -6.32
N ALA A 19 8.40 -18.12 -7.54
CA ALA A 19 9.56 -18.23 -8.42
C ALA A 19 10.21 -16.86 -8.71
N LYS A 20 9.40 -15.81 -8.88
CA LYS A 20 9.87 -14.43 -9.10
C LYS A 20 10.64 -13.88 -7.89
N GLN A 21 10.13 -14.10 -6.67
CA GLN A 21 10.77 -13.66 -5.44
C GLN A 21 12.12 -14.38 -5.24
N ARG A 22 12.17 -15.69 -5.48
CA ARG A 22 13.43 -16.47 -5.43
C ARG A 22 14.47 -15.93 -6.41
N ALA A 23 14.09 -15.69 -7.67
CA ALA A 23 14.97 -15.13 -8.67
C ALA A 23 15.54 -13.75 -8.27
N MET A 24 14.69 -12.90 -7.69
CA MET A 24 15.10 -11.59 -7.20
C MET A 24 16.08 -11.69 -6.02
N LEU A 25 15.83 -12.59 -5.08
CA LEU A 25 16.72 -12.81 -3.94
C LEU A 25 18.07 -13.42 -4.39
N ASP A 26 18.06 -14.33 -5.38
CA ASP A 26 19.31 -14.86 -5.97
C ASP A 26 20.11 -13.75 -6.66
N GLU A 27 19.45 -12.87 -7.43
CA GLU A 27 20.12 -11.71 -8.05
C GLU A 27 20.74 -10.80 -6.99
N TRP A 28 20.02 -10.50 -5.92
CA TRP A 28 20.54 -9.66 -4.85
C TRP A 28 21.67 -10.34 -4.08
N ASP A 29 21.61 -11.64 -3.86
CA ASP A 29 22.61 -12.41 -3.17
C ASP A 29 23.94 -12.51 -3.96
N THR A 30 23.90 -12.40 -5.27
CA THR A 30 25.08 -12.46 -6.17
C THR A 30 25.73 -11.10 -6.46
N ARG A 31 25.11 -9.96 -6.05
CA ARG A 31 25.66 -8.63 -6.32
C ARG A 31 27.03 -8.43 -5.62
N PRO A 32 28.00 -7.80 -6.30
CA PRO A 32 29.30 -7.47 -5.69
C PRO A 32 29.12 -6.63 -4.42
N ARG A 33 29.89 -6.94 -3.39
CA ARG A 33 29.74 -6.34 -2.06
C ARG A 33 31.05 -5.74 -1.57
N HIS A 34 30.93 -4.80 -0.61
CA HIS A 34 32.08 -4.37 0.18
C HIS A 34 32.48 -5.50 1.15
N PRO A 35 33.80 -5.79 1.34
CA PRO A 35 34.26 -6.90 2.16
C PRO A 35 33.70 -6.97 3.58
N ASP A 36 33.39 -5.83 4.18
CA ASP A 36 32.87 -5.72 5.56
C ASP A 36 31.36 -5.89 5.70
N GLY A 37 30.63 -6.14 4.58
CA GLY A 37 29.14 -6.09 4.54
C GLY A 37 28.42 -7.44 4.49
N ASP A 38 29.13 -8.57 4.48
CA ASP A 38 28.57 -9.88 4.12
C ASP A 38 27.50 -10.38 5.10
N GLU A 39 27.71 -10.24 6.40
CA GLU A 39 26.75 -10.73 7.41
C GLU A 39 25.48 -9.86 7.48
N GLY A 40 25.64 -8.54 7.44
CA GLY A 40 24.51 -7.61 7.42
C GLY A 40 23.62 -7.81 6.19
N HIS A 41 24.22 -8.06 5.03
CA HIS A 41 23.49 -8.34 3.81
C HIS A 41 22.71 -9.67 3.91
N ARG A 42 23.32 -10.75 4.37
CA ARG A 42 22.63 -12.05 4.56
C ARG A 42 21.43 -11.91 5.50
N ARG A 43 21.61 -11.21 6.62
CA ARG A 43 20.49 -10.90 7.54
C ARG A 43 19.40 -10.09 6.84
N GLY A 44 19.76 -9.09 6.04
CA GLY A 44 18.82 -8.30 5.25
C GLY A 44 18.00 -9.17 4.29
N LEU A 45 18.66 -10.10 3.57
CA LEU A 45 17.96 -11.03 2.67
C LEU A 45 16.97 -11.94 3.43
N VAL A 46 17.35 -12.43 4.61
CA VAL A 46 16.45 -13.24 5.44
C VAL A 46 15.23 -12.43 5.88
N VAL A 47 15.42 -11.18 6.30
CA VAL A 47 14.32 -10.30 6.70
C VAL A 47 13.36 -10.07 5.53
N VAL A 48 13.89 -9.75 4.36
CA VAL A 48 13.08 -9.54 3.16
C VAL A 48 12.34 -10.82 2.75
N ALA A 49 13.00 -11.97 2.76
CA ALA A 49 12.39 -13.24 2.42
C ALA A 49 11.25 -13.61 3.39
N ARG A 50 11.44 -13.40 4.69
CA ARG A 50 10.37 -13.59 5.69
C ARG A 50 9.17 -12.68 5.46
N GLN A 51 9.42 -11.41 5.13
CA GLN A 51 8.33 -10.49 4.79
C GLN A 51 7.57 -10.96 3.55
N MET A 52 8.29 -11.37 2.49
CA MET A 52 7.66 -11.89 1.28
C MET A 52 6.83 -13.16 1.55
N ALA A 53 7.36 -14.08 2.36
CA ALA A 53 6.63 -15.29 2.74
C ALA A 53 5.35 -14.95 3.53
N ALA A 54 5.45 -14.02 4.48
CA ALA A 54 4.29 -13.54 5.24
C ALA A 54 3.26 -12.85 4.34
N ASP A 55 3.70 -12.04 3.37
CA ASP A 55 2.82 -11.40 2.39
C ASP A 55 2.13 -12.43 1.49
N ASN A 56 2.82 -13.50 1.07
CA ASN A 56 2.21 -14.58 0.29
C ASN A 56 1.12 -15.31 1.09
N ILE A 57 1.35 -15.58 2.37
CA ILE A 57 0.36 -16.19 3.27
C ILE A 57 -0.84 -15.26 3.45
N ALA A 58 -0.60 -13.95 3.62
CA ALA A 58 -1.67 -12.96 3.74
C ALA A 58 -2.52 -12.90 2.46
N GLU A 59 -1.88 -12.88 1.28
CA GLU A 59 -2.59 -12.88 0.00
C GLU A 59 -3.43 -14.13 -0.19
N GLU A 60 -2.92 -15.32 0.14
CA GLU A 60 -3.67 -16.57 0.07
C GLU A 60 -4.85 -16.58 1.04
N THR A 61 -4.61 -16.14 2.28
CA THR A 61 -5.62 -16.15 3.36
C THR A 61 -6.78 -15.21 3.07
N PHE A 62 -6.50 -14.03 2.53
CA PHE A 62 -7.49 -12.97 2.31
C PHE A 62 -7.85 -12.76 0.84
N ALA A 63 -7.46 -13.68 -0.06
CA ALA A 63 -7.75 -13.61 -1.51
C ALA A 63 -9.24 -13.41 -1.83
N THR A 64 -10.12 -13.99 -1.01
CA THR A 64 -11.57 -13.95 -1.20
C THR A 64 -12.25 -12.72 -0.59
N MET A 65 -11.51 -11.91 0.19
CA MET A 65 -12.08 -10.70 0.80
C MET A 65 -12.52 -9.72 -0.29
N PRO A 66 -13.76 -9.20 -0.23
CA PRO A 66 -14.25 -8.28 -1.24
C PRO A 66 -13.42 -6.99 -1.27
N LYS A 67 -13.35 -6.39 -2.45
CA LYS A 67 -12.72 -5.07 -2.60
C LYS A 67 -13.56 -4.02 -1.90
N PRO A 68 -12.93 -2.98 -1.32
CA PRO A 68 -13.66 -1.84 -0.77
C PRO A 68 -14.58 -1.20 -1.80
N LEU A 69 -15.73 -0.70 -1.36
CA LEU A 69 -16.63 0.04 -2.23
C LEU A 69 -15.91 1.23 -2.86
N GLY A 70 -16.13 1.44 -4.16
CA GLY A 70 -15.49 2.51 -4.91
C GLY A 70 -14.01 2.26 -5.26
N ALA A 71 -13.41 1.14 -4.87
CA ALA A 71 -12.02 0.84 -5.27
C ALA A 71 -11.93 0.54 -6.77
N THR A 72 -11.12 1.31 -7.48
CA THR A 72 -10.79 1.11 -8.90
C THR A 72 -9.64 0.12 -9.08
N SER A 73 -8.72 0.09 -8.13
CA SER A 73 -7.65 -0.91 -8.05
C SER A 73 -7.36 -1.25 -6.59
N VAL A 74 -6.85 -2.45 -6.36
CA VAL A 74 -6.35 -2.90 -5.05
C VAL A 74 -4.98 -3.54 -5.24
N ASP A 75 -4.10 -3.33 -4.28
CA ASP A 75 -2.82 -4.01 -4.19
C ASP A 75 -3.00 -5.42 -3.60
N THR A 76 -1.93 -6.20 -3.60
CA THR A 76 -1.83 -7.46 -2.86
C THR A 76 -1.82 -7.20 -1.36
N TRP A 77 -2.30 -8.20 -0.60
CA TRP A 77 -2.25 -8.17 0.84
C TRP A 77 -0.81 -8.21 1.35
N ARG A 78 -0.56 -7.51 2.44
CA ARG A 78 0.74 -7.48 3.12
C ARG A 78 0.57 -7.77 4.60
N ALA A 79 1.46 -8.57 5.12
CA ALA A 79 1.57 -8.77 6.55
C ALA A 79 2.22 -7.54 7.22
N ASP A 80 1.66 -7.09 8.35
CA ASP A 80 2.15 -5.94 9.14
C ASP A 80 2.55 -6.39 10.56
N GLY A 81 3.44 -7.36 10.64
CA GLY A 81 3.89 -7.93 11.91
C GLY A 81 2.75 -8.56 12.70
N ASP A 82 2.51 -8.06 13.92
CA ASP A 82 1.43 -8.54 14.81
C ASP A 82 0.10 -7.78 14.60
N ARG A 83 0.05 -6.85 13.65
CA ARG A 83 -1.15 -6.08 13.29
C ARG A 83 -1.98 -6.83 12.25
N PRO A 84 -3.25 -6.42 12.03
CA PRO A 84 -4.02 -6.91 10.90
C PRO A 84 -3.27 -6.73 9.59
N CYS A 85 -3.36 -7.73 8.70
CA CYS A 85 -2.81 -7.59 7.35
C CYS A 85 -3.52 -6.46 6.62
N ILE A 86 -2.81 -5.79 5.73
CA ILE A 86 -3.30 -4.63 5.01
C ILE A 86 -3.19 -4.82 3.50
N ARG A 87 -4.09 -4.20 2.76
CA ARG A 87 -3.90 -3.89 1.34
C ARG A 87 -4.29 -2.45 1.04
N ARG A 88 -3.52 -1.80 0.18
CA ARG A 88 -3.84 -0.46 -0.29
C ARG A 88 -4.80 -0.54 -1.47
N PHE A 89 -5.58 0.50 -1.64
CA PHE A 89 -6.44 0.63 -2.80
C PHE A 89 -6.49 2.08 -3.28
N THR A 90 -6.82 2.24 -4.57
CA THR A 90 -7.10 3.51 -5.19
C THR A 90 -8.59 3.57 -5.50
N GLY A 91 -9.25 4.63 -5.12
CA GLY A 91 -10.62 4.95 -5.47
C GLY A 91 -10.73 5.79 -6.74
N PRO A 92 -11.84 6.51 -6.92
CA PRO A 92 -12.02 7.39 -8.06
C PRO A 92 -10.97 8.49 -8.08
N ARG A 93 -10.40 8.72 -9.25
CA ARG A 93 -9.61 9.92 -9.53
C ARG A 93 -10.52 11.05 -9.96
N ARG A 94 -10.40 12.18 -9.31
CA ARG A 94 -11.11 13.40 -9.65
C ARG A 94 -10.15 14.55 -9.85
N GLY A 95 -10.56 15.46 -10.73
CA GLY A 95 -9.82 16.68 -11.01
C GLY A 95 -8.43 16.40 -11.58
N LEU A 96 -8.29 16.57 -12.89
CA LEU A 96 -7.02 16.69 -13.54
C LEU A 96 -6.92 18.16 -14.00
N VAL A 97 -6.26 18.97 -13.21
CA VAL A 97 -6.03 20.38 -13.54
C VAL A 97 -4.63 20.50 -14.14
N ALA A 98 -4.55 20.80 -15.42
CA ALA A 98 -3.28 21.07 -16.10
C ALA A 98 -2.89 22.54 -15.92
N VAL A 99 -1.78 22.82 -15.24
CA VAL A 99 -1.28 24.19 -15.04
C VAL A 99 0.13 24.25 -15.56
N GLY A 100 0.37 25.11 -16.55
CA GLY A 100 1.70 25.23 -17.15
C GLY A 100 2.27 23.92 -17.71
N GLY A 101 1.41 23.00 -18.19
CA GLY A 101 1.79 21.65 -18.65
C GLY A 101 1.98 20.62 -17.56
N LYS A 102 1.74 20.95 -16.28
CA LYS A 102 1.76 20.04 -15.14
C LYS A 102 0.35 19.68 -14.70
N ALA A 103 0.16 18.47 -14.25
CA ALA A 103 -1.14 18.01 -13.78
C ALA A 103 -1.22 18.05 -12.26
N VAL A 104 -2.37 18.48 -11.73
CA VAL A 104 -2.78 18.27 -10.34
C VAL A 104 -3.81 17.16 -10.33
N THR A 105 -3.60 16.10 -9.54
CA THR A 105 -4.58 15.02 -9.39
C THR A 105 -5.13 14.99 -7.99
N VAL A 106 -6.44 14.77 -7.89
CA VAL A 106 -7.15 14.51 -6.64
C VAL A 106 -7.64 13.07 -6.68
N ASP A 107 -7.08 12.24 -5.83
CA ASP A 107 -7.38 10.80 -5.78
C ASP A 107 -7.95 10.45 -4.40
N ILE A 108 -8.90 9.51 -4.33
CA ILE A 108 -9.23 8.84 -3.08
C ILE A 108 -8.30 7.63 -2.98
N LEU A 109 -7.51 7.58 -1.91
CA LEU A 109 -6.67 6.46 -1.56
C LEU A 109 -7.19 5.82 -0.29
N GLY A 110 -6.88 4.55 -0.06
CA GLY A 110 -7.24 3.94 1.20
C GLY A 110 -6.45 2.69 1.53
N VAL A 111 -6.71 2.21 2.73
CA VAL A 111 -6.19 0.96 3.27
C VAL A 111 -7.38 0.13 3.73
N GLN A 112 -7.36 -1.14 3.37
CA GLN A 112 -8.27 -2.14 3.92
C GLN A 112 -7.48 -3.07 4.82
N TYR A 113 -8.02 -3.32 6.01
CA TYR A 113 -7.47 -4.23 7.00
C TYR A 113 -8.13 -5.61 6.90
N SER A 114 -7.42 -6.64 7.33
CA SER A 114 -7.90 -8.03 7.30
C SER A 114 -9.03 -8.34 8.29
N ASP A 115 -9.30 -7.44 9.22
CA ASP A 115 -10.47 -7.48 10.12
C ASP A 115 -11.71 -6.82 9.52
N GLY A 116 -11.60 -6.26 8.31
CA GLY A 116 -12.67 -5.61 7.59
C GLY A 116 -12.71 -4.09 7.72
N GLU A 117 -11.89 -3.50 8.58
CA GLU A 117 -11.79 -2.04 8.69
C GLU A 117 -11.28 -1.41 7.38
N ILE A 118 -11.79 -0.24 7.05
CA ILE A 118 -11.42 0.50 5.85
C ILE A 118 -11.16 1.95 6.21
N GLU A 119 -9.94 2.41 5.93
CA GLU A 119 -9.56 3.81 6.03
C GLU A 119 -9.47 4.43 4.63
N ARG A 120 -9.96 5.67 4.48
CA ARG A 120 -9.87 6.45 3.23
C ARG A 120 -9.33 7.82 3.47
N THR A 121 -8.58 8.33 2.50
CA THR A 121 -8.02 9.68 2.51
C THR A 121 -8.15 10.31 1.13
N ILE A 122 -8.27 11.63 1.08
CA ILE A 122 -8.11 12.40 -0.16
C ILE A 122 -6.63 12.73 -0.30
N SER A 123 -6.05 12.33 -1.42
CA SER A 123 -4.67 12.64 -1.77
C SER A 123 -4.64 13.66 -2.89
N VAL A 124 -3.87 14.72 -2.71
CA VAL A 124 -3.60 15.71 -3.75
C VAL A 124 -2.15 15.56 -4.17
N SER A 125 -1.93 15.20 -5.42
CA SER A 125 -0.60 15.09 -6.01
C SER A 125 -0.38 16.22 -6.99
N ALA A 126 0.61 17.07 -6.72
CA ALA A 126 1.06 18.15 -7.59
C ALA A 126 2.58 18.24 -7.54
N GLU A 127 3.23 18.29 -8.69
CA GLU A 127 4.59 18.81 -8.75
C GLU A 127 4.50 20.33 -8.62
N SER A 128 5.35 21.01 -7.82
CA SER A 128 5.43 22.46 -7.60
C SER A 128 4.64 23.30 -8.63
N VAL A 129 3.37 23.59 -8.36
CA VAL A 129 2.41 24.12 -9.34
C VAL A 129 1.97 25.51 -8.91
N ASP A 130 2.25 26.50 -9.77
CA ASP A 130 1.58 27.79 -9.68
C ASP A 130 0.20 27.68 -10.34
N LEU A 131 -0.85 27.97 -9.59
CA LEU A 131 -2.22 27.87 -10.10
C LEU A 131 -2.56 28.93 -11.18
N GLY A 132 -1.65 29.85 -11.47
CA GLY A 132 -1.63 30.75 -12.62
C GLY A 132 -2.89 31.62 -12.85
N SER A 133 -4.07 31.14 -12.47
CA SER A 133 -5.32 31.88 -12.63
C SER A 133 -6.37 31.48 -11.56
N ALA A 134 -7.29 32.43 -11.27
CA ALA A 134 -8.41 32.18 -10.38
C ALA A 134 -9.37 31.09 -10.92
N HIS A 135 -9.41 30.88 -12.23
CA HIS A 135 -10.23 29.82 -12.85
C HIS A 135 -9.70 28.45 -12.46
N VAL A 136 -8.43 28.18 -12.65
CA VAL A 136 -7.75 26.91 -12.30
C VAL A 136 -7.86 26.64 -10.78
N ALA A 137 -7.71 27.69 -9.95
CA ALA A 137 -7.90 27.55 -8.52
C ALA A 137 -9.32 27.09 -8.15
N ARG A 138 -10.36 27.60 -8.83
CA ARG A 138 -11.74 27.17 -8.62
C ARG A 138 -11.97 25.73 -9.08
N GLU A 139 -11.45 25.34 -10.24
CA GLU A 139 -11.54 23.93 -10.70
C GLU A 139 -10.91 22.94 -9.70
N LEU A 140 -9.79 23.31 -9.07
CA LEU A 140 -9.21 22.48 -8.00
C LEU A 140 -10.14 22.40 -6.78
N VAL A 141 -10.72 23.52 -6.35
CA VAL A 141 -11.68 23.54 -5.25
C VAL A 141 -12.90 22.67 -5.55
N ASP A 142 -13.45 22.76 -6.77
CA ASP A 142 -14.59 21.93 -7.19
C ASP A 142 -14.25 20.45 -7.18
N SER A 143 -13.03 20.10 -7.63
CA SER A 143 -12.52 18.72 -7.60
C SER A 143 -12.33 18.19 -6.19
N LEU A 144 -11.87 19.02 -5.25
CA LEU A 144 -11.71 18.67 -3.83
C LEU A 144 -13.08 18.48 -3.16
N ASN A 145 -14.04 19.37 -3.41
CA ASN A 145 -15.39 19.25 -2.89
C ASN A 145 -16.05 17.95 -3.38
N ALA A 146 -15.96 17.66 -4.69
CA ALA A 146 -16.49 16.43 -5.25
C ALA A 146 -15.82 15.16 -4.69
N ALA A 147 -14.51 15.22 -4.35
CA ALA A 147 -13.81 14.11 -3.70
C ALA A 147 -14.27 13.93 -2.24
N ALA A 148 -14.53 15.03 -1.54
CA ALA A 148 -15.08 15.00 -0.18
C ALA A 148 -16.48 14.38 -0.14
N ASP A 149 -17.38 14.80 -1.04
CA ASP A 149 -18.73 14.23 -1.17
C ASP A 149 -18.68 12.72 -1.47
N ASP A 150 -17.76 12.29 -2.34
CA ASP A 150 -17.57 10.86 -2.61
C ASP A 150 -17.04 10.10 -1.40
N LEU A 151 -16.09 10.68 -0.67
CA LEU A 151 -15.52 10.08 0.53
C LEU A 151 -16.60 9.86 1.60
N ASP A 152 -17.41 10.87 1.87
CA ASP A 152 -18.51 10.80 2.82
C ASP A 152 -19.50 9.70 2.43
N ARG A 153 -19.93 9.71 1.16
CA ARG A 153 -20.85 8.68 0.63
C ARG A 153 -20.28 7.26 0.74
N LEU A 154 -19.00 7.06 0.46
CA LEU A 154 -18.36 5.75 0.53
C LEU A 154 -18.24 5.28 1.99
N ASN A 155 -17.94 6.18 2.91
CA ASN A 155 -17.85 5.87 4.33
C ASN A 155 -19.23 5.51 4.93
N GLU A 156 -20.29 6.20 4.51
CA GLU A 156 -21.66 5.86 4.91
C GLU A 156 -22.09 4.47 4.42
N LEU A 157 -21.68 4.08 3.21
CA LEU A 157 -22.04 2.80 2.62
C LEU A 157 -21.28 1.60 3.24
N ASP A 158 -20.05 1.80 3.73
CA ASP A 158 -19.33 0.74 4.43
C ASP A 158 -19.82 0.53 5.88
N GLY A 159 -20.70 1.41 6.38
CA GLY A 159 -21.22 1.38 7.75
C GLY A 159 -20.29 2.07 8.76
N PRO A 160 -20.73 2.23 10.02
CA PRO A 160 -19.95 2.95 11.02
C PRO A 160 -18.64 2.22 11.28
N THR A 161 -17.53 2.78 10.82
CA THR A 161 -16.21 2.41 11.33
C THR A 161 -16.24 2.60 12.84
N SER A 162 -16.01 1.52 13.59
CA SER A 162 -15.92 1.57 15.04
C SER A 162 -14.75 2.49 15.41
N THR A 163 -15.03 3.79 15.54
CA THR A 163 -14.11 4.74 16.14
C THR A 163 -13.92 4.31 17.58
N GLY A 164 -12.82 3.59 17.83
CA GLY A 164 -12.40 3.20 19.18
C GLY A 164 -12.36 4.43 20.08
N SER A 165 -13.32 4.52 21.01
CA SER A 165 -13.28 5.43 22.13
C SER A 165 -12.00 5.20 22.93
N THR A 166 -11.05 6.11 22.78
CA THR A 166 -9.96 6.27 23.75
C THR A 166 -10.54 6.99 24.97
N SER A 167 -10.78 6.23 26.03
CA SER A 167 -10.98 6.78 27.39
C SER A 167 -9.67 6.69 28.15
#